data_0d153bdbb60687c2e39ce56c41056e1d
#
_entry.id   0d153bdbb60687c2e39ce56c41056e1d
#
_cell.length_a   1.000
_cell.length_b   1.000
_cell.length_c   1.000
_cell.angle_alpha   90.00
_cell.angle_beta   90.00
_cell.angle_gamma   90.00
#
_symmetry.space_group_name_H-M   'P 1'
#
loop_
_entity.id
_entity.type
_entity.pdbx_description
1 polymer ?
#
loop_
_entity_poly.entity_id
_entity_poly.type
_entity_poly.pdbx_seq_one_letter_code
_entity_poly.pdbx_strand_id
1 'polypeptide(L)'
;MNRYRRFLEDKGYDVSKQWAEFSERVTYRKFIQNEIIVSPGEKNANIYILETGCIRYFTVNDGKEFTHDILEAPSAFASMFGIDANEISTVNIQALTDSDVYILKPDDAEYLNTKYPGFRQIGDRSFTEFGKNRILQSGKIKMMSPKERYLDFLENRPGLANLIPQYIIASYLGITPESLSRIRKRLYKKQ
;
A
#
# COMPACT_ATOMS: atom_id res chain seq x y z
N MET A 1 6.91 3.96 16.38
CA MET A 1 7.24 4.29 14.97
C MET A 1 8.74 4.03 14.64
N ASN A 2 9.28 2.90 15.13
CA ASN A 2 10.71 2.58 14.96
C ASN A 2 11.03 1.84 13.67
N ARG A 3 10.10 1.03 13.13
CA ARG A 3 10.33 0.25 11.90
C ARG A 3 10.37 1.16 10.67
N TYR A 4 9.46 2.13 10.58
CA TYR A 4 9.45 3.08 9.46
C TYR A 4 10.68 3.99 9.48
N ARG A 5 11.14 4.42 10.68
CA ARG A 5 12.38 5.17 10.81
C ARG A 5 13.57 4.39 10.24
N ARG A 6 13.78 3.13 10.70
CA ARG A 6 14.85 2.27 10.18
C ARG A 6 14.75 2.07 8.67
N PHE A 7 13.55 1.84 8.17
CA PHE A 7 13.32 1.70 6.73
C PHE A 7 13.79 2.92 5.93
N LEU A 8 13.59 4.13 6.45
CA LEU A 8 14.09 5.35 5.82
C LEU A 8 15.62 5.44 5.93
N GLU A 9 16.18 5.15 7.10
CA GLU A 9 17.63 5.14 7.33
C GLU A 9 18.32 4.10 6.45
N ASP A 10 17.77 2.90 6.30
CA ASP A 10 18.29 1.83 5.42
C ASP A 10 18.24 2.22 3.94
N LYS A 11 17.30 3.10 3.54
CA LYS A 11 17.24 3.71 2.20
C LYS A 11 18.19 4.91 2.03
N GLY A 12 18.98 5.24 3.04
CA GLY A 12 19.97 6.31 3.02
C GLY A 12 19.42 7.70 3.32
N TYR A 13 18.22 7.80 3.90
CA TYR A 13 17.70 9.10 4.36
C TYR A 13 18.20 9.42 5.76
N ASP A 14 18.83 10.58 5.93
CA ASP A 14 19.08 11.12 7.26
C ASP A 14 17.82 11.80 7.79
N VAL A 15 17.13 11.11 8.69
CA VAL A 15 15.91 11.59 9.33
C VAL A 15 16.14 12.09 10.76
N SER A 16 17.38 12.11 11.25
CA SER A 16 17.72 12.38 12.64
C SER A 16 17.20 13.74 13.14
N LYS A 17 17.34 14.77 12.33
CA LYS A 17 16.97 16.16 12.70
C LYS A 17 15.47 16.41 12.77
N GLN A 18 14.70 15.79 11.86
CA GLN A 18 13.25 16.02 11.74
C GLN A 18 12.41 14.99 12.49
N TRP A 19 13.01 13.88 12.95
CA TRP A 19 12.26 12.74 13.48
C TRP A 19 11.47 13.06 14.75
N ALA A 20 12.05 13.81 15.68
CA ALA A 20 11.39 14.19 16.91
C ALA A 20 10.10 14.98 16.62
N GLU A 21 10.22 16.05 15.85
CA GLU A 21 9.10 16.91 15.49
C GLU A 21 8.05 16.18 14.62
N PHE A 22 8.49 15.35 13.67
CA PHE A 22 7.60 14.49 12.90
C PHE A 22 6.79 13.56 13.82
N SER A 23 7.45 12.93 14.81
CA SER A 23 6.82 12.00 15.74
C SER A 23 5.76 12.67 16.65
N GLU A 24 5.92 13.95 16.95
CA GLU A 24 4.97 14.75 17.74
C GLU A 24 3.72 15.15 16.94
N ARG A 25 3.81 15.19 15.60
CA ARG A 25 2.75 15.65 14.69
C ARG A 25 1.89 14.53 14.13
N VAL A 26 2.27 13.30 14.31
CA VAL A 26 1.48 12.16 13.85
C VAL A 26 0.56 11.64 14.96
N THR A 27 -0.62 11.20 14.56
CA THR A 27 -1.58 10.54 15.45
C THR A 27 -1.54 9.04 15.20
N TYR A 28 -1.35 8.25 16.26
CA TYR A 28 -1.43 6.79 16.19
C TYR A 28 -2.87 6.30 16.11
N ARG A 29 -3.12 5.31 15.22
CA ARG A 29 -4.36 4.54 15.17
C ARG A 29 -4.07 3.10 14.81
N LYS A 30 -4.68 2.17 15.55
CA LYS A 30 -4.73 0.75 15.17
C LYS A 30 -5.98 0.52 14.33
N PHE A 31 -5.81 -0.11 13.18
CA PHE A 31 -6.89 -0.63 12.35
C PHE A 31 -6.93 -2.15 12.48
N ILE A 32 -8.12 -2.70 12.70
CA ILE A 32 -8.31 -4.15 12.74
C ILE A 32 -8.45 -4.73 11.34
N GLN A 33 -8.22 -6.02 11.18
CA GLN A 33 -8.38 -6.71 9.91
C GLN A 33 -9.76 -6.43 9.29
N ASN A 34 -9.79 -6.16 7.99
CA ASN A 34 -10.93 -5.77 7.15
C ASN A 34 -11.51 -4.37 7.40
N GLU A 35 -10.98 -3.59 8.32
CA GLU A 35 -11.44 -2.22 8.54
C GLU A 35 -11.09 -1.32 7.33
N ILE A 36 -12.03 -0.48 6.93
CA ILE A 36 -11.82 0.54 5.89
C ILE A 36 -11.12 1.75 6.52
N ILE A 37 -10.00 2.13 5.95
CA ILE A 37 -9.18 3.28 6.37
C ILE A 37 -9.66 4.55 5.66
N VAL A 38 -9.97 4.44 4.38
CA VAL A 38 -10.49 5.52 3.52
C VAL A 38 -11.53 4.94 2.58
N SER A 39 -12.66 5.64 2.42
CA SER A 39 -13.73 5.30 1.49
C SER A 39 -13.78 6.25 0.29
N PRO A 40 -14.29 5.81 -0.87
CA PRO A 40 -14.61 6.71 -1.97
C PRO A 40 -15.62 7.76 -1.52
N GLY A 41 -15.43 9.00 -2.00
CA GLY A 41 -16.28 10.15 -1.62
C GLY A 41 -15.80 10.88 -0.38
N GLU A 42 -14.84 10.35 0.39
CA GLU A 42 -14.26 11.06 1.52
C GLU A 42 -13.22 12.09 1.07
N LYS A 43 -13.29 13.30 1.63
CA LYS A 43 -12.20 14.27 1.52
C LYS A 43 -11.07 13.82 2.44
N ASN A 44 -9.96 13.36 1.88
CA ASN A 44 -8.88 12.77 2.64
C ASN A 44 -7.52 12.99 1.95
N ALA A 45 -6.77 13.96 2.45
CA ALA A 45 -5.41 14.27 2.01
C ALA A 45 -4.34 13.88 3.04
N ASN A 46 -4.69 13.04 4.03
CA ASN A 46 -3.75 12.57 5.03
C ASN A 46 -2.65 11.69 4.42
N ILE A 47 -1.47 11.76 5.02
CA ILE A 47 -0.40 10.79 4.80
C ILE A 47 -0.44 9.77 5.95
N TYR A 48 -0.38 8.51 5.61
CA TYR A 48 -0.40 7.40 6.54
C TYR A 48 0.94 6.67 6.52
N ILE A 49 1.46 6.36 7.69
CA ILE A 49 2.66 5.58 7.88
C ILE A 49 2.27 4.22 8.45
N LEU A 50 2.43 3.17 7.65
CA LEU A 50 2.18 1.80 8.01
C LEU A 50 3.40 1.25 8.75
N GLU A 51 3.29 1.12 10.06
CA GLU A 51 4.36 0.61 10.93
C GLU A 51 4.37 -0.91 10.99
N THR A 52 3.16 -1.52 11.09
CA THR A 52 2.95 -2.96 11.04
C THR A 52 1.72 -3.28 10.20
N GLY A 53 1.62 -4.51 9.70
CA GLY A 53 0.45 -4.99 8.97
C GLY A 53 0.56 -4.84 7.46
N CYS A 54 -0.60 -4.94 6.83
CA CYS A 54 -0.76 -4.93 5.38
C CYS A 54 -2.08 -4.25 5.01
N ILE A 55 -2.06 -3.44 3.95
CA ILE A 55 -3.26 -2.74 3.43
C ILE A 55 -3.42 -3.01 1.94
N ARG A 56 -4.62 -2.78 1.41
CA ARG A 56 -4.87 -2.77 -0.04
C ARG A 56 -5.58 -1.50 -0.49
N TYR A 57 -5.35 -1.18 -1.76
CA TYR A 57 -6.18 -0.25 -2.53
C TYR A 57 -7.11 -1.03 -3.44
N PHE A 58 -8.40 -0.71 -3.43
CA PHE A 58 -9.35 -1.36 -4.32
C PHE A 58 -10.50 -0.43 -4.72
N THR A 59 -11.11 -0.74 -5.86
CA THR A 59 -12.38 -0.15 -6.30
C THR A 59 -13.43 -1.24 -6.41
N VAL A 60 -14.70 -0.82 -6.38
CA VAL A 60 -15.85 -1.70 -6.64
C VAL A 60 -16.51 -1.25 -7.93
N ASN A 61 -16.73 -2.18 -8.87
CA ASN A 61 -17.49 -1.94 -10.08
C ASN A 61 -18.43 -3.13 -10.30
N ASP A 62 -19.72 -2.86 -10.48
CA ASP A 62 -20.77 -3.88 -10.63
C ASP A 62 -20.72 -4.97 -9.55
N GLY A 63 -20.50 -4.56 -8.29
CA GLY A 63 -20.41 -5.45 -7.13
C GLY A 63 -19.13 -6.30 -7.05
N LYS A 64 -18.16 -6.09 -7.96
CA LYS A 64 -16.87 -6.78 -7.96
C LYS A 64 -15.77 -5.87 -7.47
N GLU A 65 -14.91 -6.42 -6.62
CA GLU A 65 -13.73 -5.73 -6.10
C GLU A 65 -12.54 -5.90 -7.05
N PHE A 66 -11.86 -4.81 -7.33
CA PHE A 66 -10.63 -4.75 -8.11
C PHE A 66 -9.50 -4.22 -7.24
N THR A 67 -8.62 -5.10 -6.79
CA THR A 67 -7.44 -4.75 -5.99
C THR A 67 -6.36 -4.18 -6.91
N HIS A 68 -6.04 -2.91 -6.69
CA HIS A 68 -5.04 -2.18 -7.50
C HIS A 68 -3.63 -2.36 -6.97
N ASP A 69 -3.49 -2.38 -5.63
CA ASP A 69 -2.20 -2.58 -4.97
C ASP A 69 -2.37 -3.14 -3.57
N ILE A 70 -1.30 -3.75 -3.06
CA ILE A 70 -1.16 -4.26 -1.70
C ILE A 70 0.15 -3.72 -1.15
N LEU A 71 0.10 -3.06 0.00
CA LEU A 71 1.27 -2.53 0.67
C LEU A 71 1.52 -3.28 1.98
N GLU A 72 2.78 -3.62 2.21
CA GLU A 72 3.27 -4.24 3.45
C GLU A 72 4.09 -3.23 4.26
N ALA A 73 3.99 -3.32 5.58
CA ALA A 73 4.80 -2.51 6.49
C ALA A 73 6.28 -2.96 6.48
N PRO A 74 7.25 -2.02 6.68
CA PRO A 74 7.03 -0.57 6.84
C PRO A 74 6.85 0.16 5.50
N SER A 75 5.89 1.07 5.43
CA SER A 75 5.58 1.82 4.21
C SER A 75 4.89 3.15 4.55
N ALA A 76 4.79 4.05 3.58
CA ALA A 76 3.90 5.20 3.66
C ALA A 76 2.88 5.13 2.54
N PHE A 77 1.66 5.61 2.79
CA PHE A 77 0.59 5.63 1.83
C PHE A 77 -0.33 6.85 2.01
N ALA A 78 -1.08 7.16 0.97
CA ALA A 78 -2.08 8.23 0.99
C ALA A 78 -3.23 7.84 0.05
N SER A 79 -4.34 8.54 0.13
CA SER A 79 -5.46 8.35 -0.81
C SER A 79 -5.17 8.89 -2.23
N MET A 80 -3.92 9.23 -2.53
CA MET A 80 -3.45 9.98 -3.71
C MET A 80 -3.81 9.39 -5.07
N PHE A 81 -4.14 8.09 -5.15
CA PHE A 81 -4.60 7.49 -6.41
C PHE A 81 -6.04 7.77 -6.74
N GLY A 82 -6.71 8.42 -5.86
CA GLY A 82 -8.09 8.74 -5.98
C GLY A 82 -8.40 10.14 -5.50
N ILE A 83 -7.40 11.02 -5.41
CA ILE A 83 -7.68 12.42 -5.14
C ILE A 83 -8.00 13.07 -6.48
N ASP A 84 -9.25 13.49 -6.64
CA ASP A 84 -9.65 14.42 -7.69
C ASP A 84 -9.19 15.85 -7.32
N ALA A 85 -9.50 16.84 -8.18
CA ALA A 85 -9.15 18.23 -7.94
C ALA A 85 -9.75 18.82 -6.63
N ASN A 86 -10.68 18.10 -5.97
CA ASN A 86 -11.33 18.48 -4.72
C ASN A 86 -10.79 17.69 -3.51
N GLU A 87 -9.73 16.90 -3.67
CA GLU A 87 -9.14 16.01 -2.66
C GLU A 87 -10.10 14.90 -2.18
N ILE A 88 -11.03 14.47 -3.04
CA ILE A 88 -11.97 13.39 -2.76
C ILE A 88 -11.38 12.06 -3.21
N SER A 89 -11.35 11.07 -2.32
CA SER A 89 -10.88 9.73 -2.66
C SER A 89 -11.80 9.04 -3.66
N THR A 90 -11.25 8.39 -4.67
CA THR A 90 -11.98 7.55 -5.63
C THR A 90 -11.76 6.06 -5.38
N VAL A 91 -10.93 5.71 -4.39
CA VAL A 91 -10.58 4.32 -4.05
C VAL A 91 -10.88 4.02 -2.58
N ASN A 92 -11.11 2.75 -2.30
CA ASN A 92 -11.07 2.25 -0.92
C ASN A 92 -9.64 1.93 -0.52
N ILE A 93 -9.28 2.21 0.74
CA ILE A 93 -8.09 1.69 1.40
C ILE A 93 -8.56 0.83 2.58
N GLN A 94 -8.10 -0.41 2.66
CA GLN A 94 -8.55 -1.38 3.66
C GLN A 94 -7.36 -2.08 4.33
N ALA A 95 -7.42 -2.25 5.64
CA ALA A 95 -6.50 -3.09 6.39
C ALA A 95 -6.75 -4.57 6.07
N LEU A 96 -5.75 -5.29 5.56
CA LEU A 96 -5.82 -6.72 5.30
C LEU A 96 -5.45 -7.57 6.52
N THR A 97 -4.70 -6.99 7.42
CA THR A 97 -4.34 -7.53 8.73
C THR A 97 -4.50 -6.46 9.79
N ASP A 98 -4.45 -6.79 11.06
CA ASP A 98 -4.29 -5.79 12.11
C ASP A 98 -3.07 -4.94 11.79
N SER A 99 -3.23 -3.62 11.78
CA SER A 99 -2.26 -2.67 11.27
C SER A 99 -2.09 -1.48 12.21
N ASP A 100 -0.85 -1.22 12.59
CA ASP A 100 -0.49 -0.02 13.34
C ASP A 100 -0.12 1.08 12.36
N VAL A 101 -0.84 2.18 12.41
CA VAL A 101 -0.73 3.28 11.47
C VAL A 101 -0.56 4.60 12.20
N TYR A 102 0.34 5.44 11.72
CA TYR A 102 0.45 6.83 12.13
C TYR A 102 -0.06 7.73 11.02
N ILE A 103 -0.84 8.74 11.39
CA ILE A 103 -1.56 9.63 10.49
C ILE A 103 -0.95 11.02 10.60
N LEU A 104 -0.46 11.55 9.49
CA LEU A 104 0.04 12.91 9.34
C LEU A 104 -0.98 13.73 8.57
N LYS A 105 -1.44 14.83 9.16
CA LYS A 105 -2.38 15.75 8.52
C LYS A 105 -1.69 16.59 7.42
N PRO A 106 -2.44 17.08 6.42
CA PRO A 106 -1.88 17.88 5.32
C PRO A 106 -1.11 19.11 5.80
N ASP A 107 -1.66 19.88 6.74
CA ASP A 107 -1.01 21.10 7.25
C ASP A 107 0.32 20.79 7.95
N ASP A 108 0.39 19.69 8.71
CA ASP A 108 1.62 19.24 9.35
C ASP A 108 2.63 18.72 8.32
N ALA A 109 2.16 18.06 7.26
CA ALA A 109 3.02 17.63 6.15
C ALA A 109 3.60 18.82 5.39
N GLU A 110 2.81 19.84 5.11
CA GLU A 110 3.27 21.08 4.46
C GLU A 110 4.28 21.83 5.32
N TYR A 111 4.01 21.96 6.61
CA TYR A 111 4.95 22.54 7.57
C TYR A 111 6.30 21.82 7.56
N LEU A 112 6.28 20.47 7.66
CA LEU A 112 7.50 19.65 7.65
C LEU A 112 8.24 19.74 6.31
N ASN A 113 7.53 19.77 5.18
CA ASN A 113 8.09 19.95 3.84
C ASN A 113 8.81 21.29 3.69
N THR A 114 8.25 22.35 4.28
CA THR A 114 8.83 23.71 4.23
C THR A 114 10.05 23.81 5.13
N LYS A 115 9.98 23.25 6.33
CA LYS A 115 11.04 23.34 7.33
C LYS A 115 12.22 22.41 7.04
N TYR A 116 11.95 21.24 6.48
CA TYR A 116 12.93 20.19 6.25
C TYR A 116 12.92 19.72 4.79
N PRO A 117 13.80 20.26 3.93
CA PRO A 117 13.86 19.86 2.51
C PRO A 117 14.03 18.35 2.29
N GLY A 118 14.73 17.66 3.20
CA GLY A 118 14.88 16.20 3.17
C GLY A 118 13.57 15.45 3.36
N PHE A 119 12.61 16.01 4.11
CA PHE A 119 11.29 15.42 4.30
C PHE A 119 10.50 15.42 2.98
N ARG A 120 10.51 16.54 2.26
CA ARG A 120 9.90 16.65 0.93
C ARG A 120 10.49 15.64 -0.06
N GLN A 121 11.82 15.49 -0.08
CA GLN A 121 12.48 14.51 -0.96
C GLN A 121 12.02 13.06 -0.69
N ILE A 122 11.75 12.69 0.57
CA ILE A 122 11.22 11.37 0.92
C ILE A 122 9.83 11.20 0.29
N GLY A 123 8.96 12.19 0.41
CA GLY A 123 7.62 12.18 -0.17
C GLY A 123 7.65 12.06 -1.69
N ASP A 124 8.39 12.91 -2.37
CA ASP A 124 8.51 12.95 -3.84
C ASP A 124 9.05 11.63 -4.39
N ARG A 125 10.06 11.05 -3.72
CA ARG A 125 10.64 9.78 -4.13
C ARG A 125 9.69 8.60 -3.88
N SER A 126 9.01 8.57 -2.74
CA SER A 126 8.00 7.56 -2.43
C SER A 126 6.87 7.58 -3.46
N PHE A 127 6.41 8.76 -3.84
CA PHE A 127 5.42 8.93 -4.90
C PHE A 127 5.90 8.41 -6.25
N THR A 128 7.14 8.75 -6.62
CA THR A 128 7.74 8.29 -7.88
C THR A 128 7.89 6.77 -7.91
N GLU A 129 8.38 6.16 -6.83
CA GLU A 129 8.53 4.69 -6.72
C GLU A 129 7.17 4.00 -6.82
N PHE A 130 6.16 4.55 -6.16
CA PHE A 130 4.81 4.02 -6.24
C PHE A 130 4.25 4.07 -7.68
N GLY A 131 4.38 5.19 -8.37
CA GLY A 131 3.96 5.32 -9.77
C GLY A 131 4.66 4.32 -10.68
N LYS A 132 5.98 4.15 -10.53
CA LYS A 132 6.76 3.14 -11.27
C LYS A 132 6.25 1.73 -11.01
N ASN A 133 6.00 1.36 -9.75
CA ASN A 133 5.51 0.04 -9.40
C ASN A 133 4.16 -0.26 -10.04
N ARG A 134 3.26 0.73 -10.10
CA ARG A 134 1.97 0.57 -10.77
C ARG A 134 2.10 0.34 -12.27
N ILE A 135 2.98 1.08 -12.94
CA ILE A 135 3.26 0.89 -14.37
C ILE A 135 3.79 -0.53 -14.62
N LEU A 136 4.75 -0.99 -13.79
CA LEU A 136 5.30 -2.33 -13.89
C LEU A 136 4.24 -3.43 -13.65
N GLN A 137 3.38 -3.28 -12.64
CA GLN A 137 2.30 -4.23 -12.38
C GLN A 137 1.29 -4.27 -13.54
N SER A 138 0.90 -3.11 -14.08
CA SER A 138 0.05 -3.07 -15.28
C SER A 138 0.70 -3.76 -16.49
N GLY A 139 2.02 -3.60 -16.65
CA GLY A 139 2.81 -4.32 -17.67
C GLY A 139 2.78 -5.83 -17.47
N LYS A 140 2.98 -6.31 -16.23
CA LYS A 140 2.92 -7.75 -15.91
C LYS A 140 1.58 -8.37 -16.29
N ILE A 141 0.46 -7.67 -16.03
CA ILE A 141 -0.88 -8.17 -16.40
C ILE A 141 -1.00 -8.38 -17.91
N LYS A 142 -0.36 -7.54 -18.73
CA LYS A 142 -0.40 -7.62 -20.19
C LYS A 142 0.57 -8.65 -20.77
N MET A 143 1.73 -8.85 -20.16
CA MET A 143 2.85 -9.61 -20.72
C MET A 143 2.97 -11.02 -20.15
N MET A 144 2.50 -11.27 -18.93
CA MET A 144 2.68 -12.55 -18.24
C MET A 144 1.39 -13.36 -18.21
N SER A 145 1.52 -14.68 -18.36
CA SER A 145 0.40 -15.59 -18.14
C SER A 145 -0.08 -15.57 -16.68
N PRO A 146 -1.32 -15.97 -16.37
CA PRO A 146 -1.82 -16.09 -15.02
C PRO A 146 -0.92 -16.88 -14.05
N LYS A 147 -0.31 -17.95 -14.56
CA LYS A 147 0.62 -18.78 -13.77
C LYS A 147 1.90 -18.02 -13.44
N GLU A 148 2.49 -17.34 -14.43
CA GLU A 148 3.71 -16.56 -14.23
C GLU A 148 3.50 -15.43 -13.27
N ARG A 149 2.36 -14.71 -13.33
CA ARG A 149 2.01 -13.65 -12.35
C ARG A 149 1.91 -14.19 -10.94
N TYR A 150 1.33 -15.39 -10.75
CA TYR A 150 1.24 -16.00 -9.43
C TYR A 150 2.61 -16.46 -8.90
N LEU A 151 3.48 -16.99 -9.75
CA LEU A 151 4.85 -17.36 -9.36
C LEU A 151 5.67 -16.12 -8.99
N ASP A 152 5.60 -15.05 -9.79
CA ASP A 152 6.22 -13.76 -9.49
C ASP A 152 5.72 -13.17 -8.15
N PHE A 153 4.42 -13.31 -7.88
CA PHE A 153 3.83 -12.89 -6.60
C PHE A 153 4.41 -13.69 -5.41
N LEU A 154 4.53 -15.02 -5.53
CA LEU A 154 5.10 -15.87 -4.50
C LEU A 154 6.57 -15.59 -4.24
N GLU A 155 7.33 -15.30 -5.29
CA GLU A 155 8.76 -15.00 -5.20
C GLU A 155 9.01 -13.64 -4.53
N ASN A 156 8.24 -12.62 -4.93
CA ASN A 156 8.46 -11.26 -4.46
C ASN A 156 7.73 -10.93 -3.14
N ARG A 157 6.69 -11.72 -2.78
CA ARG A 157 5.84 -11.49 -1.59
C ARG A 157 5.48 -12.82 -0.90
N PRO A 158 6.46 -13.62 -0.46
CA PRO A 158 6.22 -14.98 0.03
C PRO A 158 5.32 -15.01 1.28
N GLY A 159 5.38 -13.98 2.13
CA GLY A 159 4.56 -13.88 3.34
C GLY A 159 3.07 -13.66 3.05
N LEU A 160 2.74 -12.91 2.00
CA LEU A 160 1.35 -12.51 1.72
C LEU A 160 0.45 -13.67 1.30
N ALA A 161 0.98 -14.66 0.62
CA ALA A 161 0.19 -15.79 0.12
C ALA A 161 -0.57 -16.56 1.20
N ASN A 162 -0.08 -16.49 2.45
CA ASN A 162 -0.69 -17.15 3.62
C ASN A 162 -1.44 -16.18 4.54
N LEU A 163 -1.20 -14.86 4.39
CA LEU A 163 -1.76 -13.84 5.26
C LEU A 163 -3.09 -13.28 4.77
N ILE A 164 -3.29 -13.25 3.46
CA ILE A 164 -4.45 -12.60 2.86
C ILE A 164 -5.36 -13.59 2.10
N PRO A 165 -6.68 -13.30 2.03
CA PRO A 165 -7.63 -14.14 1.33
C PRO A 165 -7.28 -14.34 -0.16
N GLN A 166 -7.50 -15.57 -0.67
CA GLN A 166 -7.16 -15.94 -2.03
C GLN A 166 -7.90 -15.11 -3.09
N TYR A 167 -9.12 -14.68 -2.82
CA TYR A 167 -9.88 -13.84 -3.75
C TYR A 167 -9.23 -12.45 -3.93
N ILE A 168 -8.58 -11.91 -2.89
CA ILE A 168 -7.84 -10.66 -2.96
C ILE A 168 -6.57 -10.85 -3.81
N ILE A 169 -5.85 -11.95 -3.62
CA ILE A 169 -4.69 -12.30 -4.46
C ILE A 169 -5.13 -12.44 -5.93
N ALA A 170 -6.22 -13.15 -6.18
CA ALA A 170 -6.75 -13.31 -7.54
C ALA A 170 -7.10 -11.96 -8.18
N SER A 171 -7.80 -11.08 -7.43
CA SER A 171 -8.13 -9.73 -7.87
C SER A 171 -6.88 -8.90 -8.18
N TYR A 172 -5.87 -8.92 -7.31
CA TYR A 172 -4.59 -8.23 -7.51
C TYR A 172 -3.83 -8.73 -8.75
N LEU A 173 -3.89 -10.04 -9.02
CA LEU A 173 -3.25 -10.65 -10.18
C LEU A 173 -4.08 -10.51 -11.46
N GLY A 174 -5.27 -9.92 -11.41
CA GLY A 174 -6.17 -9.78 -12.56
C GLY A 174 -6.66 -11.13 -13.10
N ILE A 175 -6.96 -12.09 -12.22
CA ILE A 175 -7.50 -13.41 -12.55
C ILE A 175 -8.71 -13.75 -11.66
N THR A 176 -9.46 -14.78 -12.05
CA THR A 176 -10.58 -15.23 -11.20
C THR A 176 -10.08 -16.15 -10.06
N PRO A 177 -10.80 -16.22 -8.93
CA PRO A 177 -10.46 -17.13 -7.82
C PRO A 177 -10.35 -18.61 -8.27
N GLU A 178 -11.21 -19.04 -9.20
CA GLU A 178 -11.18 -20.41 -9.76
C GLU A 178 -9.90 -20.65 -10.57
N SER A 179 -9.45 -19.65 -11.33
CA SER A 179 -8.18 -19.72 -12.08
C SER A 179 -7.00 -19.84 -11.12
N LEU A 180 -6.98 -19.04 -10.05
CA LEU A 180 -5.94 -19.12 -9.01
C LEU A 180 -5.94 -20.49 -8.33
N SER A 181 -7.12 -21.01 -7.95
CA SER A 181 -7.26 -22.34 -7.35
C SER A 181 -6.70 -23.44 -8.25
N ARG A 182 -6.99 -23.40 -9.57
CA ARG A 182 -6.44 -24.36 -10.55
C ARG A 182 -4.91 -24.26 -10.67
N ILE A 183 -4.35 -23.05 -10.69
CA ILE A 183 -2.90 -22.83 -10.74
C ILE A 183 -2.25 -23.46 -9.51
N ARG A 184 -2.76 -23.15 -8.31
CA ARG A 184 -2.25 -23.70 -7.04
C ARG A 184 -2.27 -25.23 -7.03
N LYS A 185 -3.41 -25.85 -7.36
CA LYS A 185 -3.52 -27.33 -7.43
C LYS A 185 -2.48 -27.96 -8.35
N ARG A 186 -2.17 -27.32 -9.50
CA ARG A 186 -1.17 -27.82 -10.44
C ARG A 186 0.26 -27.69 -9.92
N LEU A 187 0.55 -26.65 -9.16
CA LEU A 187 1.88 -26.45 -8.55
C LEU A 187 2.13 -27.44 -7.41
N TYR A 188 1.15 -27.65 -6.53
CA TYR A 188 1.29 -28.61 -5.42
C TYR A 188 1.28 -30.11 -5.84
N LYS A 189 0.73 -30.44 -7.02
CA LYS A 189 0.80 -31.82 -7.54
C LYS A 189 2.14 -32.18 -8.19
N LYS A 190 3.04 -31.20 -8.36
CA LYS A 190 4.38 -31.41 -8.98
C LYS A 190 5.51 -31.42 -7.94
N GLN A 191 5.19 -31.25 -6.67
CA GLN A 191 6.06 -31.52 -5.52
C GLN A 191 5.75 -32.91 -4.94
#